data_0676f05fa533d2ffbad9640c72167aed
#
_entry.id   0676f05fa533d2ffbad9640c72167aed
#
_cell.length_a   1.000
_cell.length_b   1.000
_cell.length_c   1.000
_cell.angle_alpha   90.00
_cell.angle_beta   90.00
_cell.angle_gamma   90.00
#
_symmetry.space_group_name_H-M   'P 1'
#
loop_
_entity.id
_entity.type
_entity.pdbx_description
1 polymer ?
#
loop_
_entity_poly.entity_id
_entity_poly.type
_entity_poly.pdbx_seq_one_letter_code
_entity_poly.pdbx_strand_id
1 'polypeptide(L)'
;MSDWLGGMRIAPVVIVPLACKGAYLDRYAEPDKGWTDRDEGRWPAPYWHIDTGMATLLILQTAVDEGLGACFFGIPPERIGGFREAFGVPSDHTPIGAITIGHRAQDPGTPGSAARRARRTADEVVHRGRWGGKG
;
A
#
# COMPACT_ATOMS: atom_id res chain seq x y z
N MET A 1 14.65 -14.38 14.36
CA MET A 1 13.56 -14.03 13.42
C MET A 1 12.40 -13.63 14.30
N SER A 2 11.90 -12.38 14.20
CA SER A 2 10.90 -11.90 15.16
C SER A 2 9.59 -12.67 15.01
N ASP A 3 8.86 -12.91 16.11
CA ASP A 3 7.55 -13.59 16.15
C ASP A 3 6.50 -12.94 15.25
N TRP A 4 6.71 -11.64 14.92
CA TRP A 4 5.89 -10.88 13.98
C TRP A 4 5.80 -11.51 12.57
N LEU A 5 6.91 -12.07 12.07
CA LEU A 5 6.92 -12.78 10.78
C LEU A 5 6.21 -14.15 10.86
N GLY A 6 6.09 -14.74 12.04
CA GLY A 6 5.39 -16.01 12.24
C GLY A 6 3.92 -15.92 11.82
N GLY A 7 3.19 -14.91 12.29
CA GLY A 7 1.79 -14.69 11.96
C GLY A 7 1.53 -14.44 10.46
N MET A 8 2.47 -13.77 9.76
CA MET A 8 2.35 -13.52 8.32
C MET A 8 2.48 -14.81 7.48
N ARG A 9 3.28 -15.76 7.95
CA ARG A 9 3.55 -17.01 7.21
C ARG A 9 2.38 -17.99 7.21
N ILE A 10 1.46 -17.85 8.17
CA ILE A 10 0.26 -18.68 8.28
C ILE A 10 -0.99 -18.03 7.69
N ALA A 11 -0.87 -16.80 7.20
CA ALA A 11 -1.99 -16.13 6.55
C ALA A 11 -2.40 -16.91 5.29
N PRO A 12 -3.69 -17.26 5.13
CA PRO A 12 -4.15 -18.07 4.00
C PRO A 12 -4.10 -17.33 2.66
N VAL A 13 -4.10 -15.99 2.70
CA VAL A 13 -4.05 -15.16 1.50
C VAL A 13 -2.99 -14.09 1.66
N VAL A 14 -2.19 -13.90 0.60
CA VAL A 14 -1.27 -12.78 0.46
C VAL A 14 -1.55 -12.09 -0.87
N ILE A 15 -1.85 -10.80 -0.82
CA ILE A 15 -2.06 -9.95 -1.99
C ILE A 15 -0.86 -9.01 -2.11
N VAL A 16 -0.27 -8.93 -3.30
CA VAL A 16 0.84 -8.01 -3.59
C VAL A 16 0.37 -6.98 -4.61
N PRO A 17 0.04 -5.74 -4.19
CA PRO A 17 -0.34 -4.68 -5.10
C PRO A 17 0.85 -4.24 -5.95
N LEU A 18 0.65 -4.18 -7.26
CA LEU A 18 1.68 -3.83 -8.24
C LEU A 18 1.33 -2.49 -8.90
N ALA A 19 2.21 -1.51 -8.79
CA ALA A 19 2.10 -0.25 -9.53
C ALA A 19 2.76 -0.38 -10.90
N CYS A 20 2.07 0.07 -11.96
CA CYS A 20 2.60 0.12 -13.31
C CYS A 20 2.59 1.56 -13.84
N LYS A 21 3.77 2.21 -13.87
CA LYS A 21 3.91 3.56 -14.41
C LYS A 21 3.51 3.63 -15.87
N GLY A 22 3.89 2.64 -16.67
CA GLY A 22 3.59 2.59 -18.10
C GLY A 22 2.08 2.66 -18.35
N ALA A 23 1.31 1.79 -17.70
CA ALA A 23 -0.14 1.78 -17.83
C ALA A 23 -0.79 3.11 -17.42
N TYR A 24 -0.27 3.77 -16.39
CA TYR A 24 -0.74 5.08 -15.95
C TYR A 24 -0.50 6.15 -17.02
N LEU A 25 0.71 6.23 -17.59
CA LEU A 25 1.06 7.19 -18.64
C LEU A 25 0.30 6.91 -19.94
N ASP A 26 0.08 5.64 -20.28
CA ASP A 26 -0.72 5.22 -21.44
C ASP A 26 -2.17 5.70 -21.32
N ARG A 27 -2.76 5.59 -20.13
CA ARG A 27 -4.11 6.12 -19.90
C ARG A 27 -4.22 7.62 -20.19
N TYR A 28 -3.19 8.39 -19.84
CA TYR A 28 -3.18 9.85 -20.11
C TYR A 28 -2.77 10.20 -21.55
N ALA A 29 -2.23 9.26 -22.29
CA ALA A 29 -1.97 9.42 -23.72
C ALA A 29 -3.20 9.13 -24.60
N GLU A 30 -4.29 8.57 -24.04
CA GLU A 30 -5.52 8.31 -24.75
C GLU A 30 -6.18 9.59 -25.30
N PRO A 31 -7.02 9.50 -26.36
CA PRO A 31 -7.57 10.67 -27.05
C PRO A 31 -8.34 11.65 -26.16
N ASP A 32 -9.00 11.16 -25.10
CA ASP A 32 -9.75 12.00 -24.15
C ASP A 32 -8.85 12.83 -23.22
N LYS A 33 -7.57 12.46 -23.09
CA LYS A 33 -6.54 13.18 -22.29
C LYS A 33 -5.51 13.88 -23.18
N GLY A 34 -5.10 13.22 -24.26
CA GLY A 34 -4.25 13.79 -25.31
C GLY A 34 -2.78 14.03 -24.95
N TRP A 35 -2.26 13.47 -23.84
CA TRP A 35 -0.86 13.66 -23.44
C TRP A 35 0.04 12.59 -24.05
N THR A 36 0.13 12.62 -25.39
CA THR A 36 0.81 11.58 -26.19
C THR A 36 2.33 11.54 -25.99
N ASP A 37 2.94 12.58 -25.45
CA ASP A 37 4.36 12.63 -25.10
C ASP A 37 4.72 11.79 -23.87
N ARG A 38 3.72 11.38 -23.07
CA ARG A 38 3.89 10.57 -21.86
C ARG A 38 4.88 11.18 -20.86
N ASP A 39 4.99 12.51 -20.85
CA ASP A 39 5.92 13.23 -19.98
C ASP A 39 5.52 13.07 -18.49
N GLU A 40 6.30 12.29 -17.76
CA GLU A 40 6.09 12.08 -16.32
C GLU A 40 6.38 13.34 -15.47
N GLY A 41 7.06 14.34 -16.01
CA GLY A 41 7.31 15.63 -15.35
C GLY A 41 6.04 16.43 -15.05
N ARG A 42 4.90 16.08 -15.65
CA ARG A 42 3.59 16.65 -15.30
C ARG A 42 3.08 16.24 -13.93
N TRP A 43 3.68 15.21 -13.35
CA TRP A 43 3.23 14.61 -12.10
C TRP A 43 4.17 15.02 -10.95
N PRO A 44 3.74 15.89 -10.02
CA PRO A 44 4.59 16.32 -8.90
C PRO A 44 4.86 15.17 -7.89
N ALA A 45 4.12 14.07 -8.02
CA ALA A 45 4.26 12.86 -7.22
C ALA A 45 3.96 11.63 -8.09
N PRO A 46 4.47 10.44 -7.77
CA PRO A 46 4.23 9.23 -8.55
C PRO A 46 2.80 8.68 -8.32
N TYR A 47 1.82 9.26 -9.02
CA TYR A 47 0.40 8.93 -8.85
C TYR A 47 0.09 7.45 -9.08
N TRP A 48 0.83 6.75 -9.94
CA TRP A 48 0.70 5.30 -10.10
C TRP A 48 0.95 4.51 -8.81
N HIS A 49 1.81 5.01 -7.91
CA HIS A 49 1.98 4.43 -6.57
C HIS A 49 0.86 4.87 -5.62
N ILE A 50 0.39 6.11 -5.74
CA ILE A 50 -0.69 6.65 -4.91
C ILE A 50 -1.98 5.89 -5.19
N ASP A 51 -2.35 5.73 -6.46
CA ASP A 51 -3.56 5.00 -6.86
C ASP A 51 -3.51 3.53 -6.40
N THR A 52 -2.35 2.88 -6.55
CA THR A 52 -2.15 1.52 -6.04
C THR A 52 -2.26 1.47 -4.51
N GLY A 53 -1.78 2.50 -3.81
CA GLY A 53 -1.92 2.64 -2.35
C GLY A 53 -3.38 2.85 -1.93
N MET A 54 -4.16 3.63 -2.69
CA MET A 54 -5.60 3.80 -2.46
C MET A 54 -6.37 2.48 -2.65
N ALA A 55 -6.06 1.72 -3.72
CA ALA A 55 -6.62 0.39 -3.93
C ALA A 55 -6.25 -0.56 -2.77
N THR A 56 -5.01 -0.48 -2.28
CA THR A 56 -4.54 -1.23 -1.12
C THR A 56 -5.37 -0.92 0.14
N LEU A 57 -5.67 0.36 0.38
CA LEU A 57 -6.53 0.76 1.50
C LEU A 57 -7.95 0.18 1.38
N LEU A 58 -8.53 0.19 0.18
CA LEU A 58 -9.84 -0.41 -0.06
C LEU A 58 -9.84 -1.91 0.24
N ILE A 59 -8.79 -2.64 -0.14
CA ILE A 59 -8.64 -4.07 0.21
C ILE A 59 -8.63 -4.25 1.73
N LEU A 60 -7.89 -3.43 2.46
CA LEU A 60 -7.83 -3.50 3.93
C LEU A 60 -9.19 -3.20 4.56
N GLN A 61 -9.91 -2.20 4.07
CA GLN A 61 -11.25 -1.84 4.56
C GLN A 61 -12.26 -2.94 4.27
N THR A 62 -12.25 -3.52 3.06
CA THR A 62 -13.11 -4.65 2.71
C THR A 62 -12.84 -5.85 3.62
N ALA A 63 -11.57 -6.17 3.89
CA ALA A 63 -11.24 -7.26 4.82
C ALA A 63 -11.83 -7.02 6.21
N VAL A 64 -11.82 -5.78 6.70
CA VAL A 64 -12.42 -5.44 7.99
C VAL A 64 -13.95 -5.56 7.95
N ASP A 65 -14.59 -5.12 6.88
CA ASP A 65 -16.04 -5.20 6.67
C ASP A 65 -16.52 -6.66 6.62
N GLU A 66 -15.72 -7.54 6.02
CA GLU A 66 -15.95 -8.99 5.98
C GLU A 66 -15.54 -9.72 7.29
N GLY A 67 -15.20 -8.99 8.35
CA GLY A 67 -14.82 -9.57 9.66
C GLY A 67 -13.44 -10.24 9.67
N LEU A 68 -12.62 -10.02 8.67
CA LEU A 68 -11.27 -10.58 8.55
C LEU A 68 -10.20 -9.69 9.22
N GLY A 69 -9.07 -10.27 9.52
CA GLY A 69 -7.84 -9.56 9.84
C GLY A 69 -7.02 -9.31 8.59
N ALA A 70 -6.42 -8.13 8.48
CA ALA A 70 -5.51 -7.80 7.39
C ALA A 70 -4.34 -6.95 7.89
N CYS A 71 -3.19 -7.08 7.25
CA CYS A 71 -2.01 -6.28 7.54
C CYS A 71 -1.25 -5.95 6.25
N PHE A 72 -1.01 -4.66 6.01
CA PHE A 72 -0.13 -4.19 4.94
C PHE A 72 1.28 -3.95 5.48
N PHE A 73 2.28 -4.40 4.75
CA PHE A 73 3.69 -4.22 5.11
C PHE A 73 4.58 -4.06 3.87
N GLY A 74 5.72 -3.40 4.04
CA GLY A 74 6.70 -3.21 2.98
C GLY A 74 7.46 -4.49 2.64
N ILE A 75 7.87 -4.63 1.38
CA ILE A 75 8.78 -5.69 0.92
C ILE A 75 10.20 -5.12 0.93
N PRO A 76 11.16 -5.72 1.64
CA PRO A 76 12.54 -5.28 1.62
C PRO A 76 13.11 -5.29 0.19
N PRO A 77 13.87 -4.25 -0.22
CA PRO A 77 14.37 -4.12 -1.60
C PRO A 77 15.11 -5.36 -2.10
N GLU A 78 15.89 -6.01 -1.24
CA GLU A 78 16.65 -7.21 -1.56
C GLU A 78 15.78 -8.44 -1.83
N ARG A 79 14.49 -8.39 -1.50
CA ARG A 79 13.53 -9.48 -1.75
C ARG A 79 12.73 -9.30 -3.03
N ILE A 80 12.73 -8.11 -3.61
CA ILE A 80 11.92 -7.80 -4.80
C ILE A 80 12.37 -8.65 -6.01
N GLY A 81 13.68 -8.84 -6.20
CA GLY A 81 14.21 -9.66 -7.30
C GLY A 81 13.71 -11.11 -7.25
N GLY A 82 13.87 -11.75 -6.10
CA GLY A 82 13.39 -13.14 -5.90
C GLY A 82 11.86 -13.26 -5.99
N PHE A 83 11.12 -12.25 -5.55
CA PHE A 83 9.67 -12.21 -5.73
C PHE A 83 9.29 -12.16 -7.23
N ARG A 84 9.94 -11.30 -8.00
CA ARG A 84 9.69 -11.18 -9.44
C ARG A 84 9.98 -12.50 -10.17
N GLU A 85 11.09 -13.12 -9.86
CA GLU A 85 11.49 -14.39 -10.45
C GLU A 85 10.48 -15.51 -10.11
N ALA A 86 10.11 -15.64 -8.84
CA ALA A 86 9.21 -16.69 -8.37
C ALA A 86 7.78 -16.59 -8.95
N PHE A 87 7.32 -15.38 -9.21
CA PHE A 87 5.93 -15.12 -9.65
C PHE A 87 5.82 -14.59 -11.08
N GLY A 88 6.92 -14.51 -11.83
CA GLY A 88 6.92 -14.03 -13.21
C GLY A 88 6.49 -12.56 -13.35
N VAL A 89 6.77 -11.70 -12.36
CA VAL A 89 6.34 -10.30 -12.35
C VAL A 89 7.21 -9.48 -13.30
N PRO A 90 6.62 -8.81 -14.31
CA PRO A 90 7.36 -7.99 -15.26
C PRO A 90 8.14 -6.85 -14.59
N SER A 91 9.23 -6.41 -15.24
CA SER A 91 10.11 -5.37 -14.69
C SER A 91 9.47 -3.99 -14.56
N ASP A 92 8.45 -3.70 -15.37
CA ASP A 92 7.66 -2.46 -15.37
C ASP A 92 6.57 -2.40 -14.28
N HIS A 93 6.35 -3.50 -13.56
CA HIS A 93 5.46 -3.58 -12.42
C HIS A 93 6.24 -3.53 -11.12
N THR A 94 5.89 -2.60 -10.24
CA THR A 94 6.59 -2.38 -8.96
C THR A 94 5.70 -2.77 -7.78
N PRO A 95 6.08 -3.78 -6.97
CA PRO A 95 5.35 -4.09 -5.76
C PRO A 95 5.50 -2.95 -4.75
N ILE A 96 4.40 -2.41 -4.24
CA ILE A 96 4.41 -1.35 -3.23
C ILE A 96 4.41 -1.88 -1.80
N GLY A 97 4.17 -3.15 -1.62
CA GLY A 97 4.10 -3.88 -0.37
C GLY A 97 3.33 -5.18 -0.54
N ALA A 98 2.98 -5.81 0.56
CA ALA A 98 2.15 -7.00 0.59
C ALA A 98 1.06 -6.87 1.67
N ILE A 99 -0.08 -7.53 1.44
CA ILE A 99 -1.21 -7.59 2.36
C ILE A 99 -1.41 -9.05 2.73
N THR A 100 -1.36 -9.37 4.01
CA THR A 100 -1.85 -10.66 4.51
C THR A 100 -3.31 -10.51 4.92
N ILE A 101 -4.12 -11.52 4.60
CA ILE A 101 -5.55 -11.57 4.98
C ILE A 101 -5.83 -12.95 5.57
N GLY A 102 -6.65 -12.97 6.64
CA GLY A 102 -7.09 -14.20 7.29
C GLY A 102 -8.00 -13.93 8.47
N HIS A 103 -8.49 -14.98 9.11
CA HIS A 103 -9.23 -14.82 10.34
C HIS A 103 -8.31 -14.33 11.47
N ARG A 104 -8.84 -13.46 12.33
CA ARG A 104 -8.09 -12.95 13.48
C ARG A 104 -7.78 -14.09 14.44
N ALA A 105 -6.54 -14.16 14.91
CA ALA A 105 -6.19 -15.07 16.00
C ALA A 105 -6.97 -14.69 17.28
N GLN A 106 -7.33 -15.69 18.06
CA GLN A 106 -7.98 -15.47 19.37
C GLN A 106 -7.01 -14.79 20.34
N ASP A 107 -5.71 -15.12 20.26
CA ASP A 107 -4.65 -14.44 20.99
C ASP A 107 -3.92 -13.47 20.03
N PRO A 108 -4.10 -12.16 20.16
CA PRO A 108 -3.43 -11.17 19.31
C PRO A 108 -1.92 -11.05 19.57
N GLY A 109 -1.38 -11.79 20.54
CA GLY A 109 0.02 -11.71 20.95
C GLY A 109 0.39 -10.37 21.61
N THR A 110 1.70 -10.12 21.74
CA THR A 110 2.21 -8.88 22.33
C THR A 110 1.98 -7.71 21.36
N PRO A 111 1.36 -6.60 21.84
CA PRO A 111 1.17 -5.41 21.00
C PRO A 111 2.48 -4.90 20.42
N GLY A 112 2.51 -4.66 19.12
CA GLY A 112 3.67 -4.10 18.41
C GLY A 112 3.99 -2.66 18.84
N SER A 113 5.11 -2.13 18.35
CA SER A 113 5.58 -0.76 18.65
C SER A 113 4.53 0.31 18.32
N ALA A 114 3.70 0.09 17.29
CA ALA A 114 2.64 1.01 16.88
C ALA A 114 1.57 1.22 17.97
N ALA A 115 1.25 0.18 18.75
CA ALA A 115 0.27 0.26 19.83
C ALA A 115 0.79 1.07 21.05
N ARG A 116 2.11 1.16 21.20
CA ARG A 116 2.76 1.90 22.29
C ARG A 116 3.05 3.37 21.97
N ARG A 117 2.89 3.76 20.70
CA ARG A 117 3.16 5.12 20.26
C ARG A 117 1.89 5.97 20.36
N ALA A 118 1.97 7.11 21.07
CA ALA A 118 0.88 8.07 21.11
C ALA A 118 0.56 8.57 19.68
N ARG A 119 -0.72 8.61 19.34
CA ARG A 119 -1.18 9.21 18.09
C ARG A 119 -1.22 10.73 18.25
N ARG A 120 -0.94 11.44 17.18
CA ARG A 120 -1.16 12.88 17.12
C ARG A 120 -2.64 13.19 17.31
N THR A 121 -2.91 14.32 17.94
CA THR A 121 -4.29 14.84 18.06
C THR A 121 -4.79 15.36 16.71
N ALA A 122 -6.10 15.53 16.58
CA ALA A 122 -6.67 16.12 15.37
C ALA A 122 -6.10 17.52 15.09
N ASP A 123 -5.90 18.32 16.12
CA ASP A 123 -5.36 19.71 16.01
C ASP A 123 -3.90 19.77 15.54
N GLU A 124 -3.16 18.66 15.69
CA GLU A 124 -1.78 18.57 15.19
C GLU A 124 -1.70 18.15 13.71
N VAL A 125 -2.76 17.59 13.15
CA VAL A 125 -2.75 17.02 11.79
C VAL A 125 -3.79 17.63 10.86
N VAL A 126 -4.81 18.32 11.40
CA VAL A 126 -5.85 18.98 10.63
C VAL A 126 -5.66 20.49 10.68
N HIS A 127 -5.47 21.08 9.52
CA HIS A 127 -5.35 22.54 9.38
C HIS A 127 -6.55 23.08 8.61
N ARG A 128 -7.23 24.10 9.16
CA ARG A 128 -8.45 24.66 8.57
C ARG A 128 -8.16 25.99 7.87
N GLY A 129 -8.55 26.08 6.59
CA GLY A 129 -8.39 27.26 5.76
C GLY A 129 -6.94 27.56 5.31
N ARG A 130 -5.96 27.40 6.19
CA ARG A 130 -4.52 27.58 5.90
C ARG A 130 -3.67 26.67 6.79
N TRP A 131 -2.42 26.46 6.40
CA TRP A 131 -1.47 25.70 7.23
C TRP A 131 -1.34 26.35 8.62
N GLY A 132 -1.46 25.55 9.68
CA GLY A 132 -1.47 26.03 11.06
C GLY A 132 -2.80 26.64 11.53
N GLY A 133 -3.79 26.77 10.66
CA GLY A 133 -5.14 27.20 11.06
C GLY A 133 -5.81 26.16 11.94
N LYS A 134 -6.33 26.61 13.09
CA LYS A 134 -7.14 25.81 14.01
C LYS A 134 -8.61 26.15 13.84
N GLY A 135 -9.49 25.17 14.03
CA GLY A 135 -10.94 25.38 14.04
C GLY A 135 -11.43 25.78 15.42
#